data_c4c1b27de9a1b2cfb7f03e17225b746e
#
_entry.id   c4c1b27de9a1b2cfb7f03e17225b746e
#
_cell.length_a   1.000
_cell.length_b   1.000
_cell.length_c   1.000
_cell.angle_alpha   90.00
_cell.angle_beta   90.00
_cell.angle_gamma   90.00
#
_symmetry.space_group_name_H-M   'P 1'
#
loop_
_entity.id
_entity.type
_entity.pdbx_description
1 polymer ?
#
loop_
_entity_poly.entity_id
_entity_poly.type
_entity_poly.pdbx_seq_one_letter_code
_entity_poly.pdbx_strand_id
1 'polypeptide(L)'
;MYDVCWIRSMGLSINGLIVDTMIACSLIDENRFSYTLNTLSWHFLGKGKSEALLTKAAKERGLDPKADMWKMPAMEVGAYAEKDAELTLELWHKVSEELINQDLQKIFNLETDLFPCLVQMREKGVCVDVEQAHKLKEQLSKQEETLLHQVKTQTGIDVQIWAARSIAKVFEKIGESFEKTEKSKEPSFTKNFLTNHKHPIVKSIAEARKINKISTTFIDTILKHEHKGRIHAEINQIRSDDGGTVTGRFS
;
A
#
# COMPACT_ATOMS: atom_id res chain seq x y z
N MET A 1 -5.73 8.76 11.39
CA MET A 1 -4.47 9.44 10.94
C MET A 1 -4.73 10.45 9.83
N TYR A 2 -5.53 10.15 8.83
CA TYR A 2 -5.81 11.01 7.68
C TYR A 2 -6.30 12.42 8.07
N ASP A 3 -7.39 12.52 8.82
CA ASP A 3 -8.00 13.81 9.20
C ASP A 3 -7.03 14.68 10.03
N VAL A 4 -6.32 14.07 10.99
CA VAL A 4 -5.36 14.78 11.85
C VAL A 4 -4.22 15.38 11.04
N CYS A 5 -3.64 14.61 10.09
CA CYS A 5 -2.57 15.14 9.22
C CYS A 5 -3.07 16.30 8.35
N TRP A 6 -4.29 16.22 7.81
CA TRP A 6 -4.86 17.32 7.03
C TRP A 6 -5.10 18.58 7.85
N ILE A 7 -5.73 18.46 9.04
CA ILE A 7 -5.97 19.59 9.94
C ILE A 7 -4.65 20.27 10.32
N ARG A 8 -3.63 19.48 10.66
CA ARG A 8 -2.30 20.01 11.02
C ARG A 8 -1.59 20.65 9.82
N SER A 9 -1.74 20.09 8.60
CA SER A 9 -1.16 20.68 7.38
C SER A 9 -1.75 22.06 7.04
N MET A 10 -2.99 22.32 7.48
CA MET A 10 -3.64 23.64 7.35
C MET A 10 -3.19 24.64 8.45
N GLY A 11 -2.24 24.27 9.31
CA GLY A 11 -1.76 25.08 10.41
C GLY A 11 -2.69 25.14 11.63
N LEU A 12 -3.69 24.25 11.70
CA LEU A 12 -4.62 24.16 12.83
C LEU A 12 -4.09 23.18 13.88
N SER A 13 -4.28 23.50 15.15
CA SER A 13 -3.96 22.62 16.27
C SER A 13 -5.19 21.85 16.75
N ILE A 14 -4.97 20.59 17.09
CA ILE A 14 -5.99 19.75 17.73
C ILE A 14 -5.58 19.59 19.18
N ASN A 15 -6.44 20.05 20.10
CA ASN A 15 -6.22 19.94 21.53
C ASN A 15 -7.11 18.83 22.12
N GLY A 16 -6.55 18.06 23.04
CA GLY A 16 -7.24 16.95 23.70
C GLY A 16 -6.82 15.57 23.18
N LEU A 17 -7.49 14.55 23.71
CA LEU A 17 -7.24 13.16 23.32
C LEU A 17 -7.79 12.91 21.92
N ILE A 18 -6.96 12.34 21.05
CA ILE A 18 -7.36 11.93 19.71
C ILE A 18 -7.66 10.43 19.76
N VAL A 19 -8.90 10.08 19.50
CA VAL A 19 -9.39 8.70 19.47
C VAL A 19 -9.67 8.28 18.04
N ASP A 20 -9.17 7.11 17.64
CA ASP A 20 -9.46 6.52 16.34
C ASP A 20 -10.40 5.32 16.53
N THR A 21 -11.64 5.46 16.05
CA THR A 21 -12.66 4.40 16.14
C THR A 21 -12.31 3.16 15.33
N MET A 22 -11.47 3.29 14.29
CA MET A 22 -10.97 2.15 13.51
C MET A 22 -10.04 1.29 14.37
N ILE A 23 -9.14 1.91 15.15
CA ILE A 23 -8.27 1.22 16.10
C ILE A 23 -9.10 0.53 17.18
N ALA A 24 -10.07 1.25 17.78
CA ALA A 24 -10.96 0.67 18.79
C ALA A 24 -11.68 -0.59 18.27
N CYS A 25 -12.28 -0.50 17.08
CA CYS A 25 -12.99 -1.64 16.48
C CYS A 25 -12.08 -2.80 16.11
N SER A 26 -10.84 -2.55 15.72
CA SER A 26 -9.88 -3.61 15.41
C SER A 26 -9.40 -4.38 16.63
N LEU A 27 -9.35 -3.74 17.80
CA LEU A 27 -9.04 -4.40 19.06
C LEU A 27 -10.22 -5.26 19.56
N ILE A 28 -11.46 -4.83 19.29
CA ILE A 28 -12.67 -5.59 19.64
C ILE A 28 -12.82 -6.85 18.76
N ASP A 29 -12.51 -6.74 17.47
CA ASP A 29 -12.59 -7.85 16.52
C ASP A 29 -11.55 -7.68 15.40
N GLU A 30 -10.39 -8.35 15.55
CA GLU A 30 -9.26 -8.30 14.63
C GLU A 30 -9.47 -9.11 13.34
N ASN A 31 -10.52 -9.92 13.29
CA ASN A 31 -10.79 -10.82 12.16
C ASN A 31 -11.70 -10.23 11.09
N ARG A 32 -12.09 -8.97 11.21
CA ARG A 32 -12.95 -8.32 10.22
C ARG A 32 -12.22 -8.07 8.91
N PHE A 33 -12.94 -8.22 7.81
CA PHE A 33 -12.40 -7.91 6.48
C PHE A 33 -12.33 -6.41 6.21
N SER A 34 -13.22 -5.61 6.82
CA SER A 34 -13.32 -4.18 6.60
C SER A 34 -13.60 -3.42 7.88
N TYR A 35 -12.84 -2.33 8.07
CA TYR A 35 -13.00 -1.36 9.16
C TYR A 35 -13.45 0.01 8.65
N THR A 36 -14.06 0.09 7.46
CA THR A 36 -14.64 1.34 6.97
C THR A 36 -15.76 1.82 7.89
N LEU A 37 -15.88 3.15 8.05
CA LEU A 37 -16.92 3.73 8.91
C LEU A 37 -18.30 3.21 8.57
N ASN A 38 -18.64 3.05 7.29
CA ASN A 38 -19.94 2.53 6.89
C ASN A 38 -20.17 1.09 7.37
N THR A 39 -19.19 0.19 7.18
CA THR A 39 -19.28 -1.21 7.61
C THR A 39 -19.41 -1.32 9.13
N LEU A 40 -18.62 -0.54 9.87
CA LEU A 40 -18.65 -0.53 11.33
C LEU A 40 -19.96 0.06 11.87
N SER A 41 -20.47 1.14 11.26
CA SER A 41 -21.74 1.74 11.65
C SER A 41 -22.90 0.78 11.45
N TRP A 42 -22.98 0.06 10.34
CA TRP A 42 -24.00 -0.98 10.14
C TRP A 42 -23.91 -2.09 11.19
N HIS A 43 -22.69 -2.51 11.55
CA HIS A 43 -22.51 -3.58 12.53
C HIS A 43 -22.88 -3.16 13.95
N PHE A 44 -22.38 -2.03 14.42
CA PHE A 44 -22.54 -1.61 15.81
C PHE A 44 -23.79 -0.76 16.08
N LEU A 45 -24.27 0.00 15.06
CA LEU A 45 -25.37 0.97 15.20
C LEU A 45 -26.64 0.57 14.43
N GLY A 46 -26.57 -0.42 13.53
CA GLY A 46 -27.71 -0.82 12.69
C GLY A 46 -28.08 0.22 11.62
N LYS A 47 -27.23 1.21 11.40
CA LYS A 47 -27.40 2.27 10.38
C LYS A 47 -26.07 2.63 9.74
N GLY A 48 -26.10 3.24 8.57
CA GLY A 48 -24.90 3.61 7.83
C GLY A 48 -25.03 4.92 7.08
N LYS A 49 -24.06 5.19 6.21
CA LYS A 49 -24.07 6.35 5.33
C LYS A 49 -25.13 6.22 4.24
N SER A 50 -25.67 7.35 3.83
CA SER A 50 -26.40 7.47 2.58
C SER A 50 -25.58 8.31 1.60
N GLU A 51 -24.97 7.65 0.62
CA GLU A 51 -24.20 8.32 -0.45
C GLU A 51 -25.09 8.72 -1.63
N ALA A 52 -26.40 8.53 -1.55
CA ALA A 52 -27.31 8.72 -2.68
C ALA A 52 -27.35 10.17 -3.19
N LEU A 53 -27.37 11.16 -2.29
CA LEU A 53 -27.39 12.58 -2.66
C LEU A 53 -26.05 13.00 -3.26
N LEU A 54 -24.93 12.59 -2.66
CA LEU A 54 -23.59 12.84 -3.14
C LEU A 54 -23.37 12.24 -4.54
N THR A 55 -23.76 10.98 -4.70
CA THR A 55 -23.65 10.25 -5.98
C THR A 55 -24.50 10.90 -7.07
N LYS A 56 -25.72 11.35 -6.73
CA LYS A 56 -26.58 12.06 -7.68
C LYS A 56 -25.96 13.37 -8.11
N ALA A 57 -25.52 14.19 -7.17
CA ALA A 57 -24.90 15.49 -7.44
C ALA A 57 -23.59 15.38 -8.27
N ALA A 58 -22.76 14.37 -8.00
CA ALA A 58 -21.57 14.06 -8.78
C ALA A 58 -21.92 13.66 -10.22
N LYS A 59 -22.89 12.77 -10.40
CA LYS A 59 -23.38 12.30 -11.71
C LYS A 59 -23.89 13.43 -12.58
N GLU A 60 -24.68 14.36 -12.00
CA GLU A 60 -25.21 15.53 -12.71
C GLU A 60 -24.10 16.44 -13.27
N ARG A 61 -22.88 16.35 -12.71
CA ARG A 61 -21.68 17.12 -13.13
C ARG A 61 -20.68 16.30 -13.93
N GLY A 62 -20.94 15.02 -14.19
CA GLY A 62 -19.99 14.12 -14.84
C GLY A 62 -18.74 13.85 -14.01
N LEU A 63 -18.85 13.89 -12.68
CA LEU A 63 -17.76 13.69 -11.72
C LEU A 63 -17.86 12.31 -11.06
N ASP A 64 -16.71 11.77 -10.63
CA ASP A 64 -16.68 10.65 -9.73
C ASP A 64 -16.97 11.10 -8.29
N PRO A 65 -17.93 10.48 -7.57
CA PRO A 65 -18.35 10.95 -6.26
C PRO A 65 -17.28 10.85 -5.18
N LYS A 66 -16.24 10.03 -5.37
CA LYS A 66 -15.13 9.88 -4.42
C LYS A 66 -13.87 10.59 -4.89
N ALA A 67 -13.42 10.30 -6.11
CA ALA A 67 -12.18 10.86 -6.66
C ALA A 67 -12.28 12.38 -6.92
N ASP A 68 -13.47 12.87 -7.30
CA ASP A 68 -13.70 14.27 -7.66
C ASP A 68 -14.49 15.06 -6.61
N MET A 69 -14.69 14.51 -5.40
CA MET A 69 -15.46 15.16 -4.32
C MET A 69 -14.97 16.58 -4.03
N TRP A 70 -13.67 16.80 -4.08
CA TRP A 70 -13.03 18.10 -3.86
C TRP A 70 -13.42 19.20 -4.88
N LYS A 71 -13.97 18.80 -6.04
CA LYS A 71 -14.48 19.73 -7.08
C LYS A 71 -15.94 20.13 -6.85
N MET A 72 -16.62 19.47 -5.93
CA MET A 72 -18.04 19.69 -5.69
C MET A 72 -18.27 20.86 -4.72
N PRO A 73 -19.40 21.57 -4.84
CA PRO A 73 -19.76 22.63 -3.90
C PRO A 73 -19.90 22.10 -2.46
N ALA A 74 -19.39 22.87 -1.50
CA ALA A 74 -19.42 22.51 -0.08
C ALA A 74 -20.84 22.20 0.44
N MET A 75 -21.85 22.89 -0.07
CA MET A 75 -23.25 22.64 0.30
C MET A 75 -23.74 21.22 -0.05
N GLU A 76 -23.19 20.59 -1.09
CA GLU A 76 -23.58 19.26 -1.53
C GLU A 76 -22.78 18.17 -0.82
N VAL A 77 -21.53 18.49 -0.44
CA VAL A 77 -20.66 17.58 0.32
C VAL A 77 -20.92 17.69 1.82
N GLY A 78 -21.43 18.82 2.30
CA GLY A 78 -21.62 19.11 3.72
C GLY A 78 -22.45 18.08 4.46
N ALA A 79 -23.62 17.75 3.94
CA ALA A 79 -24.52 16.75 4.53
C ALA A 79 -23.86 15.35 4.65
N TYR A 80 -23.00 15.00 3.69
CA TYR A 80 -22.22 13.76 3.75
C TYR A 80 -21.15 13.82 4.85
N ALA A 81 -20.43 14.94 4.95
CA ALA A 81 -19.39 15.14 5.96
C ALA A 81 -19.97 15.21 7.39
N GLU A 82 -21.11 15.90 7.55
CA GLU A 82 -21.85 15.93 8.83
C GLU A 82 -22.26 14.54 9.28
N LYS A 83 -22.77 13.72 8.35
CA LYS A 83 -23.17 12.34 8.66
C LYS A 83 -21.97 11.46 9.03
N ASP A 84 -20.82 11.65 8.42
CA ASP A 84 -19.59 10.95 8.81
C ASP A 84 -19.16 11.30 10.22
N ALA A 85 -19.23 12.56 10.61
CA ALA A 85 -18.90 13.01 11.97
C ALA A 85 -19.90 12.47 13.01
N GLU A 86 -21.19 12.54 12.73
CA GLU A 86 -22.26 11.99 13.58
C GLU A 86 -22.05 10.47 13.81
N LEU A 87 -21.91 9.70 12.74
CA LEU A 87 -21.70 8.25 12.83
C LEU A 87 -20.42 7.89 13.58
N THR A 88 -19.35 8.65 13.40
CA THR A 88 -18.08 8.43 14.11
C THR A 88 -18.25 8.64 15.61
N LEU A 89 -18.97 9.70 16.02
CA LEU A 89 -19.21 9.96 17.43
C LEU A 89 -20.13 8.91 18.08
N GLU A 90 -21.21 8.52 17.39
CA GLU A 90 -22.11 7.47 17.89
C GLU A 90 -21.38 6.11 17.98
N LEU A 91 -20.58 5.80 16.96
CA LEU A 91 -19.75 4.58 16.97
C LEU A 91 -18.78 4.59 18.15
N TRP A 92 -18.15 5.73 18.44
CA TRP A 92 -17.27 5.86 19.60
C TRP A 92 -17.99 5.57 20.91
N HIS A 93 -19.17 6.13 21.13
CA HIS A 93 -19.95 5.86 22.33
C HIS A 93 -20.22 4.36 22.50
N LYS A 94 -20.54 3.66 21.41
CA LYS A 94 -20.83 2.23 21.45
C LYS A 94 -19.56 1.38 21.68
N VAL A 95 -18.49 1.65 20.95
CA VAL A 95 -17.27 0.84 21.04
C VAL A 95 -16.47 1.11 22.30
N SER A 96 -16.57 2.31 22.91
CA SER A 96 -15.93 2.61 24.19
C SER A 96 -16.49 1.77 25.34
N GLU A 97 -17.78 1.49 25.34
CA GLU A 97 -18.41 0.54 26.28
C GLU A 97 -17.88 -0.88 26.06
N GLU A 98 -17.76 -1.30 24.78
CA GLU A 98 -17.31 -2.64 24.44
C GLU A 98 -15.83 -2.87 24.78
N LEU A 99 -14.97 -1.86 24.62
CA LEU A 99 -13.58 -1.92 25.08
C LEU A 99 -13.46 -2.19 26.60
N ILE A 100 -14.36 -1.60 27.40
CA ILE A 100 -14.42 -1.84 28.84
C ILE A 100 -14.92 -3.26 29.14
N ASN A 101 -16.00 -3.69 28.49
CA ASN A 101 -16.59 -5.00 28.66
C ASN A 101 -15.63 -6.15 28.37
N GLN A 102 -14.70 -5.96 27.41
CA GLN A 102 -13.72 -6.95 26.99
C GLN A 102 -12.34 -6.77 27.64
N ASP A 103 -12.20 -5.84 28.61
CA ASP A 103 -10.92 -5.52 29.28
C ASP A 103 -9.80 -5.10 28.31
N LEU A 104 -10.15 -4.37 27.24
CA LEU A 104 -9.23 -3.90 26.20
C LEU A 104 -8.72 -2.47 26.42
N GLN A 105 -9.16 -1.78 27.47
CA GLN A 105 -8.85 -0.37 27.72
C GLN A 105 -7.33 -0.09 27.78
N LYS A 106 -6.57 -1.01 28.38
CA LYS A 106 -5.12 -0.84 28.53
C LYS A 106 -4.41 -0.83 27.18
N ILE A 107 -4.74 -1.77 26.29
CA ILE A 107 -4.14 -1.83 24.96
C ILE A 107 -4.63 -0.68 24.07
N PHE A 108 -5.91 -0.32 24.20
CA PHE A 108 -6.46 0.83 23.48
C PHE A 108 -5.76 2.14 23.86
N ASN A 109 -5.47 2.36 25.16
CA ASN A 109 -4.72 3.52 25.61
C ASN A 109 -3.31 3.54 25.03
N LEU A 110 -2.62 2.39 24.99
CA LEU A 110 -1.29 2.28 24.38
C LEU A 110 -1.30 2.68 22.90
N GLU A 111 -2.26 2.17 22.13
CA GLU A 111 -2.40 2.50 20.70
C GLU A 111 -2.77 3.97 20.48
N THR A 112 -3.58 4.53 21.37
CA THR A 112 -3.97 5.95 21.34
C THR A 112 -2.78 6.86 21.68
N ASP A 113 -1.98 6.52 22.67
CA ASP A 113 -0.77 7.26 23.05
C ASP A 113 0.33 7.19 21.97
N LEU A 114 0.38 6.10 21.22
CA LEU A 114 1.30 5.92 20.10
C LEU A 114 0.92 6.75 18.87
N PHE A 115 -0.37 7.01 18.67
CA PHE A 115 -0.90 7.70 17.49
C PHE A 115 -0.22 9.06 17.19
N PRO A 116 -0.02 9.99 18.15
CA PRO A 116 0.69 11.25 17.91
C PRO A 116 2.13 11.04 17.42
N CYS A 117 2.80 10.00 17.90
CA CYS A 117 4.15 9.66 17.47
C CYS A 117 4.17 9.24 15.98
N LEU A 118 3.23 8.40 15.57
CA LEU A 118 3.12 7.96 14.16
C LEU A 118 2.76 9.12 13.22
N VAL A 119 1.89 10.03 13.67
CA VAL A 119 1.60 11.28 12.94
C VAL A 119 2.88 12.10 12.74
N GLN A 120 3.68 12.31 13.81
CA GLN A 120 4.95 13.03 13.70
C GLN A 120 5.97 12.31 12.80
N MET A 121 6.05 10.98 12.85
CA MET A 121 6.92 10.20 11.96
C MET A 121 6.53 10.39 10.49
N ARG A 122 5.23 10.37 10.17
CA ARG A 122 4.72 10.65 8.83
C ARG A 122 5.01 12.08 8.38
N GLU A 123 4.74 13.07 9.23
CA GLU A 123 4.99 14.49 8.94
C GLU A 123 6.48 14.77 8.74
N LYS A 124 7.34 14.19 9.57
CA LYS A 124 8.79 14.33 9.45
C LYS A 124 9.33 13.61 8.22
N GLY A 125 8.80 12.43 7.90
CA GLY A 125 9.26 11.56 6.83
C GLY A 125 10.68 11.01 7.04
N VAL A 126 11.10 10.15 6.13
CA VAL A 126 12.43 9.52 6.11
C VAL A 126 13.31 10.23 5.08
N CYS A 127 14.52 10.64 5.47
CA CYS A 127 15.47 11.27 4.56
C CYS A 127 15.90 10.29 3.47
N VAL A 128 16.02 10.81 2.25
CA VAL A 128 16.49 10.08 1.08
C VAL A 128 17.68 10.83 0.48
N ASP A 129 18.76 10.11 0.24
CA ASP A 129 19.85 10.60 -0.59
C ASP A 129 19.46 10.41 -2.07
N VAL A 130 18.82 11.45 -2.62
CA VAL A 130 18.30 11.44 -4.00
C VAL A 130 19.40 11.30 -5.02
N GLU A 131 20.55 11.94 -4.79
CA GLU A 131 21.70 11.86 -5.70
C GLU A 131 22.27 10.43 -5.76
N GLN A 132 22.42 9.80 -4.59
CA GLN A 132 22.87 8.42 -4.51
C GLN A 132 21.86 7.44 -5.10
N ALA A 133 20.56 7.71 -4.94
CA ALA A 133 19.49 6.90 -5.55
C ALA A 133 19.57 6.95 -7.09
N HIS A 134 19.78 8.12 -7.69
CA HIS A 134 19.97 8.26 -9.14
C HIS A 134 21.25 7.55 -9.62
N LYS A 135 22.36 7.72 -8.92
CA LYS A 135 23.62 7.04 -9.26
C LYS A 135 23.47 5.53 -9.21
N LEU A 136 22.82 5.02 -8.16
CA LEU A 136 22.57 3.58 -8.02
C LEU A 136 21.66 3.05 -9.14
N LYS A 137 20.62 3.78 -9.51
CA LYS A 137 19.73 3.43 -10.63
C LYS A 137 20.51 3.29 -11.93
N GLU A 138 21.37 4.27 -12.24
CA GLU A 138 22.20 4.25 -13.44
C GLU A 138 23.18 3.06 -13.45
N GLN A 139 23.82 2.78 -12.31
CA GLN A 139 24.71 1.63 -12.17
C GLN A 139 23.98 0.30 -12.38
N LEU A 140 22.79 0.14 -11.79
CA LEU A 140 21.98 -1.05 -11.93
C LEU A 140 21.50 -1.23 -13.37
N SER A 141 21.07 -0.17 -14.06
CA SER A 141 20.70 -0.24 -15.48
C SER A 141 21.86 -0.72 -16.36
N LYS A 142 23.06 -0.19 -16.16
CA LYS A 142 24.25 -0.63 -16.92
C LYS A 142 24.61 -2.10 -16.64
N GLN A 143 24.45 -2.55 -15.39
CA GLN A 143 24.69 -3.94 -15.03
C GLN A 143 23.63 -4.87 -15.68
N GLU A 144 22.36 -4.49 -15.65
CA GLU A 144 21.28 -5.23 -16.30
C GLU A 144 21.52 -5.34 -17.82
N GLU A 145 21.83 -4.23 -18.50
CA GLU A 145 22.13 -4.20 -19.91
C GLU A 145 23.32 -5.11 -20.26
N THR A 146 24.37 -5.11 -19.44
CA THR A 146 25.53 -5.99 -19.63
C THR A 146 25.14 -7.47 -19.56
N LEU A 147 24.33 -7.85 -18.58
CA LEU A 147 23.86 -9.23 -18.42
C LEU A 147 22.96 -9.65 -19.58
N LEU A 148 22.03 -8.79 -20.01
CA LEU A 148 21.15 -9.07 -21.15
C LEU A 148 21.94 -9.14 -22.47
N HIS A 149 22.94 -8.30 -22.65
CA HIS A 149 23.84 -8.37 -23.80
C HIS A 149 24.62 -9.69 -23.84
N GLN A 150 25.13 -10.17 -22.69
CA GLN A 150 25.76 -11.49 -22.59
C GLN A 150 24.83 -12.63 -23.01
N VAL A 151 23.58 -12.60 -22.51
CA VAL A 151 22.56 -13.60 -22.90
C VAL A 151 22.32 -13.54 -24.42
N LYS A 152 22.13 -12.34 -24.98
CA LYS A 152 21.90 -12.13 -26.42
C LYS A 152 23.07 -12.62 -27.26
N THR A 153 24.32 -12.31 -26.88
CA THR A 153 25.52 -12.72 -27.61
C THR A 153 25.69 -14.23 -27.64
N GLN A 154 25.36 -14.93 -26.54
CA GLN A 154 25.55 -16.37 -26.45
C GLN A 154 24.39 -17.16 -27.04
N THR A 155 23.19 -16.63 -27.06
CA THR A 155 21.97 -17.37 -27.52
C THR A 155 21.39 -16.83 -28.81
N GLY A 156 21.73 -15.60 -29.21
CA GLY A 156 21.09 -14.88 -30.32
C GLY A 156 19.68 -14.33 -29.98
N ILE A 157 19.25 -14.47 -28.73
CA ILE A 157 17.89 -14.11 -28.30
C ILE A 157 17.90 -12.84 -27.46
N ASP A 158 17.09 -11.87 -27.84
CA ASP A 158 16.80 -10.68 -27.04
C ASP A 158 15.74 -11.02 -26.00
N VAL A 159 16.19 -11.38 -24.79
CA VAL A 159 15.32 -11.95 -23.76
C VAL A 159 14.52 -10.88 -23.00
N GLN A 160 13.22 -11.07 -22.92
CA GLN A 160 12.32 -10.32 -22.03
C GLN A 160 12.25 -11.04 -20.70
N ILE A 161 12.97 -10.53 -19.70
CA ILE A 161 13.19 -11.24 -18.42
C ILE A 161 11.94 -11.54 -17.60
N TRP A 162 10.84 -10.81 -17.82
CA TRP A 162 9.56 -11.05 -17.15
C TRP A 162 8.57 -11.88 -17.97
N ALA A 163 8.87 -12.12 -19.25
CA ALA A 163 8.02 -12.91 -20.12
C ALA A 163 8.48 -14.38 -20.13
N ALA A 164 7.68 -15.29 -19.53
CA ALA A 164 8.01 -16.71 -19.42
C ALA A 164 8.28 -17.35 -20.77
N ARG A 165 7.50 -17.03 -21.80
CA ARG A 165 7.71 -17.54 -23.17
C ARG A 165 9.04 -17.07 -23.80
N SER A 166 9.53 -15.87 -23.43
CA SER A 166 10.81 -15.37 -23.91
C SER A 166 11.97 -16.13 -23.28
N ILE A 167 11.87 -16.41 -21.96
CA ILE A 167 12.87 -17.21 -21.25
C ILE A 167 12.87 -18.65 -21.73
N ALA A 168 11.70 -19.23 -22.02
CA ALA A 168 11.59 -20.59 -22.56
C ALA A 168 12.41 -20.77 -23.86
N LYS A 169 12.37 -19.79 -24.77
CA LYS A 169 13.22 -19.81 -25.99
C LYS A 169 14.71 -19.86 -25.68
N VAL A 170 15.15 -19.17 -24.61
CA VAL A 170 16.54 -19.24 -24.18
C VAL A 170 16.88 -20.64 -23.68
N PHE A 171 16.00 -21.25 -22.85
CA PHE A 171 16.19 -22.61 -22.35
C PHE A 171 16.24 -23.64 -23.47
N GLU A 172 15.33 -23.55 -24.45
CA GLU A 172 15.36 -24.41 -25.64
C GLU A 172 16.66 -24.26 -26.42
N LYS A 173 17.16 -23.02 -26.56
CA LYS A 173 18.40 -22.74 -27.28
C LYS A 173 19.64 -23.33 -26.60
N ILE A 174 19.68 -23.33 -25.26
CA ILE A 174 20.82 -23.88 -24.49
C ILE A 174 20.64 -25.36 -24.15
N GLY A 175 19.53 -26.00 -24.56
CA GLY A 175 19.27 -27.43 -24.33
C GLY A 175 18.87 -27.78 -22.91
N GLU A 176 18.40 -26.81 -22.13
CA GLU A 176 17.98 -27.02 -20.74
C GLU A 176 16.45 -27.21 -20.66
N SER A 177 16.02 -28.01 -19.69
CA SER A 177 14.62 -28.24 -19.38
C SER A 177 14.05 -27.21 -18.44
N PHE A 178 12.73 -27.00 -18.49
CA PHE A 178 12.02 -26.10 -17.59
C PHE A 178 10.65 -26.67 -17.19
N GLU A 179 10.15 -26.19 -16.05
CA GLU A 179 8.85 -26.57 -15.52
C GLU A 179 7.72 -25.86 -16.26
N LYS A 180 6.55 -26.51 -16.29
CA LYS A 180 5.30 -25.94 -16.79
C LYS A 180 4.26 -25.90 -15.67
N THR A 181 3.41 -24.89 -15.69
CA THR A 181 2.30 -24.78 -14.74
C THR A 181 1.33 -25.95 -14.93
N GLU A 182 0.80 -26.50 -13.85
CA GLU A 182 -0.09 -27.65 -13.88
C GLU A 182 -1.38 -27.41 -14.68
N LYS A 183 -1.98 -26.23 -14.49
CA LYS A 183 -3.28 -25.89 -15.10
C LYS A 183 -3.17 -25.41 -16.55
N SER A 184 -2.33 -24.41 -16.80
CA SER A 184 -2.25 -23.76 -18.13
C SER A 184 -1.20 -24.35 -19.06
N LYS A 185 -0.33 -25.25 -18.55
CA LYS A 185 0.82 -25.84 -19.28
C LYS A 185 1.81 -24.80 -19.85
N GLU A 186 1.72 -23.55 -19.38
CA GLU A 186 2.64 -22.47 -19.74
C GLU A 186 3.98 -22.62 -19.00
N PRO A 187 5.11 -22.16 -19.58
CA PRO A 187 6.42 -22.18 -18.94
C PRO A 187 6.39 -21.46 -17.59
N SER A 188 7.06 -22.03 -16.59
CA SER A 188 7.13 -21.49 -15.23
C SER A 188 8.58 -21.28 -14.80
N PHE A 189 8.95 -20.05 -14.49
CA PHE A 189 10.29 -19.67 -14.07
C PHE A 189 10.22 -18.95 -12.72
N THR A 190 10.12 -19.73 -11.63
CA THR A 190 10.12 -19.19 -10.28
C THR A 190 11.50 -18.62 -9.92
N LYS A 191 11.54 -17.73 -8.92
CA LYS A 191 12.79 -17.16 -8.40
C LYS A 191 13.75 -18.28 -7.97
N ASN A 192 13.24 -19.26 -7.21
CA ASN A 192 14.05 -20.36 -6.70
C ASN A 192 14.61 -21.24 -7.83
N PHE A 193 13.80 -21.55 -8.83
CA PHE A 193 14.24 -22.32 -10.00
C PHE A 193 15.40 -21.64 -10.72
N LEU A 194 15.27 -20.37 -11.07
CA LEU A 194 16.30 -19.61 -11.78
C LEU A 194 17.57 -19.40 -10.93
N THR A 195 17.43 -19.10 -9.64
CA THR A 195 18.58 -18.83 -8.75
C THR A 195 19.41 -20.08 -8.49
N ASN A 196 18.77 -21.24 -8.38
CA ASN A 196 19.45 -22.51 -8.10
C ASN A 196 19.96 -23.22 -9.35
N HIS A 197 19.67 -22.69 -10.53
CA HIS A 197 20.07 -23.31 -11.80
C HIS A 197 21.59 -23.20 -11.99
N LYS A 198 22.22 -24.26 -12.56
CA LYS A 198 23.67 -24.34 -12.68
C LYS A 198 24.21 -23.60 -13.92
N HIS A 199 23.40 -23.49 -14.96
CA HIS A 199 23.82 -22.91 -16.24
C HIS A 199 24.11 -21.41 -16.14
N PRO A 200 25.28 -20.91 -16.63
CA PRO A 200 25.69 -19.50 -16.48
C PRO A 200 24.68 -18.50 -17.09
N ILE A 201 24.13 -18.79 -18.26
CA ILE A 201 23.11 -17.93 -18.91
C ILE A 201 21.86 -17.78 -18.04
N VAL A 202 21.42 -18.86 -17.39
CA VAL A 202 20.25 -18.82 -16.51
C VAL A 202 20.54 -17.99 -15.26
N LYS A 203 21.75 -18.08 -14.72
CA LYS A 203 22.18 -17.19 -13.62
C LYS A 203 22.22 -15.73 -14.04
N SER A 204 22.65 -15.42 -15.27
CA SER A 204 22.60 -14.04 -15.79
C SER A 204 21.15 -13.53 -15.88
N ILE A 205 20.19 -14.35 -16.30
CA ILE A 205 18.76 -13.98 -16.32
C ILE A 205 18.24 -13.77 -14.88
N ALA A 206 18.60 -14.66 -13.94
CA ALA A 206 18.20 -14.54 -12.54
C ALA A 206 18.72 -13.24 -11.90
N GLU A 207 19.98 -12.91 -12.15
CA GLU A 207 20.59 -11.68 -11.63
C GLU A 207 20.02 -10.42 -12.31
N ALA A 208 19.78 -10.45 -13.62
CA ALA A 208 19.11 -9.37 -14.34
C ALA A 208 17.71 -9.10 -13.76
N ARG A 209 16.91 -10.14 -13.48
CA ARG A 209 15.61 -10.00 -12.78
C ARG A 209 15.73 -9.35 -11.40
N LYS A 210 16.74 -9.77 -10.63
CA LYS A 210 16.98 -9.22 -9.28
C LYS A 210 17.36 -7.74 -9.37
N ILE A 211 18.26 -7.36 -10.26
CA ILE A 211 18.69 -5.99 -10.51
C ILE A 211 17.50 -5.14 -10.97
N ASN A 212 16.78 -5.59 -11.97
CA ASN A 212 15.60 -4.91 -12.49
C ASN A 212 14.55 -4.68 -11.38
N LYS A 213 14.27 -5.70 -10.55
CA LYS A 213 13.34 -5.55 -9.43
C LYS A 213 13.82 -4.52 -8.40
N ILE A 214 15.12 -4.48 -8.10
CA ILE A 214 15.68 -3.47 -7.18
C ILE A 214 15.49 -2.08 -7.77
N SER A 215 15.82 -1.88 -9.04
CA SER A 215 15.69 -0.61 -9.72
C SER A 215 14.23 -0.15 -9.80
N THR A 216 13.35 -0.98 -10.38
CA THR A 216 11.97 -0.58 -10.68
C THR A 216 11.03 -0.60 -9.48
N THR A 217 11.19 -1.58 -8.57
CA THR A 217 10.29 -1.71 -7.41
C THR A 217 10.70 -0.83 -6.25
N PHE A 218 12.00 -0.69 -5.99
CA PHE A 218 12.46 0.07 -4.83
C PHE A 218 12.93 1.47 -5.20
N ILE A 219 13.91 1.60 -6.10
CA ILE A 219 14.51 2.92 -6.39
C ILE A 219 13.53 3.84 -7.09
N ASP A 220 12.81 3.35 -8.11
CA ASP A 220 11.81 4.15 -8.82
C ASP A 220 10.66 4.56 -7.89
N THR A 221 10.22 3.67 -6.99
CA THR A 221 9.20 4.00 -6.01
C THR A 221 9.70 5.05 -5.02
N ILE A 222 10.93 4.93 -4.54
CA ILE A 222 11.57 5.92 -3.68
C ILE A 222 11.61 7.28 -4.37
N LEU A 223 12.15 7.34 -5.60
CA LEU A 223 12.26 8.60 -6.36
C LEU A 223 10.90 9.19 -6.73
N LYS A 224 9.90 8.36 -6.99
CA LYS A 224 8.54 8.79 -7.31
C LYS A 224 7.82 9.45 -6.13
N HIS A 225 8.05 8.93 -4.92
CA HIS A 225 7.39 9.40 -3.71
C HIS A 225 8.24 10.35 -2.86
N GLU A 226 9.44 10.66 -3.34
CA GLU A 226 10.30 11.65 -2.72
C GLU A 226 9.69 13.06 -2.83
N HIS A 227 9.73 13.81 -1.75
CA HIS A 227 9.39 15.22 -1.69
C HIS A 227 10.37 15.96 -0.78
N LYS A 228 11.09 16.95 -1.34
CA LYS A 228 12.10 17.76 -0.61
C LYS A 228 13.13 16.91 0.17
N GLY A 229 13.63 15.86 -0.46
CA GLY A 229 14.62 14.95 0.12
C GLY A 229 14.05 13.96 1.15
N ARG A 230 12.71 13.76 1.18
CA ARG A 230 12.05 12.87 2.15
C ARG A 230 10.94 12.05 1.51
N ILE A 231 10.66 10.91 2.12
CA ILE A 231 9.48 10.08 1.85
C ILE A 231 8.57 10.12 3.07
N HIS A 232 7.29 10.37 2.84
CA HIS A 232 6.24 10.44 3.85
C HIS A 232 5.34 9.19 3.73
N ALA A 233 5.83 8.07 4.27
CA ALA A 233 5.10 6.82 4.24
C ALA A 233 3.90 6.84 5.20
N GLU A 234 2.84 6.13 4.83
CA GLU A 234 1.78 5.80 5.76
C GLU A 234 2.22 4.65 6.67
N ILE A 235 1.91 4.78 7.97
CA ILE A 235 2.24 3.77 8.96
C ILE A 235 0.92 3.24 9.51
N ASN A 236 0.56 2.03 9.09
CA ASN A 236 -0.69 1.40 9.49
C ASN A 236 -0.48 0.63 10.79
N GLN A 237 -1.22 1.00 11.85
CA GLN A 237 -1.24 0.30 13.15
C GLN A 237 -2.04 -0.99 13.08
N ILE A 238 -3.03 -1.03 12.21
CA ILE A 238 -3.98 -2.14 12.09
C ILE A 238 -4.12 -2.57 10.62
N ARG A 239 -4.71 -3.73 10.40
CA ARG A 239 -5.17 -4.11 9.07
C ARG A 239 -6.37 -3.25 8.65
N SER A 240 -6.32 -2.75 7.42
CA SER A 240 -7.43 -2.08 6.75
C SER A 240 -7.59 -2.63 5.34
N ASP A 241 -8.59 -2.13 4.60
CA ASP A 241 -8.80 -2.50 3.19
C ASP A 241 -7.61 -2.08 2.31
N ASP A 242 -6.85 -1.04 2.73
CA ASP A 242 -5.72 -0.47 2.00
C ASP A 242 -4.35 -1.04 2.43
N GLY A 243 -4.30 -1.90 3.44
CA GLY A 243 -3.04 -2.47 3.95
C GLY A 243 -3.09 -2.84 5.43
N GLY A 244 -1.90 -3.00 6.03
CA GLY A 244 -1.78 -3.35 7.43
C GLY A 244 -1.67 -4.86 7.69
N THR A 245 -1.51 -5.22 8.96
CA THR A 245 -1.41 -6.61 9.41
C THR A 245 -2.34 -6.88 10.58
N VAL A 246 -2.84 -8.11 10.70
CA VAL A 246 -3.64 -8.56 11.86
C VAL A 246 -2.78 -8.88 13.09
N THR A 247 -1.45 -8.79 12.96
CA THR A 247 -0.52 -9.22 14.01
C THR A 247 -0.04 -8.09 14.92
N GLY A 248 -0.59 -6.88 14.78
CA GLY A 248 -0.13 -5.68 15.51
C GLY A 248 1.25 -5.16 15.07
N ARG A 249 1.79 -5.63 13.94
CA ARG A 249 2.98 -5.06 13.33
C ARG A 249 2.60 -3.88 12.45
N PHE A 250 3.39 -2.82 12.52
CA PHE A 250 3.25 -1.73 11.57
C PHE A 250 3.57 -2.17 10.14
N SER A 251 2.89 -1.60 9.19
CA SER A 251 3.15 -1.81 7.76
C SER A 251 3.05 -0.51 6.97
#